data_5aa909628cd7be86cfc2f5fffb47440d
#
_entry.id   5aa909628cd7be86cfc2f5fffb47440d
#
_cell.length_a   1.000
_cell.length_b   1.000
_cell.length_c   1.000
_cell.angle_alpha   90.00
_cell.angle_beta   90.00
_cell.angle_gamma   90.00
#
_symmetry.space_group_name_H-M   'P 1'
#
loop_
_entity.id
_entity.type
_entity.pdbx_description
1 polymer ?
#
loop_
_entity_poly.entity_id
_entity_poly.type
_entity_poly.pdbx_seq_one_letter_code
_entity_poly.pdbx_strand_id
1 'polypeptide(L)'
;MSEHNAPGSGTAPAGGSATGRFRPTAVAAVRLDSIGESIGVAVPGPSAAVSVTGISLNSRTVEPGDLYVALPGAVRHGADFVAQAVAAGAAAILTDDAGARQLALSADTPVPVLVVDAPRNVVGPLSAMIYRSQPSTGGAPRLFGVTGTNGKTTTTYFINALLRSLGQKTGLVGTIEILAGGEPIPSLLTTPESTDLHGLLALMRERGLDAASMEVSSHAVSFQRVDGVVFDVAGFTNLTQDHLDLHGTMDEYFSTKAELFTPRRARAAVVTVDDSWGRRLASTSDIPVTTLAVNPSEEAADWTVTATAARGLGTDFILRGPDGAALRVHTGLPGRFNVANAALATVMVLASGVDPAAVQAALDSHDPFSVAVPGRMQLVSEEPAAVVDFAHNTDALARALEAVRPPLADSRLIVVFGATGQRDQGKRPAMGAIAARLADTVIVTDDDPHDEDAAAIRADVLAGARAAKEQDALDCGILEVFPRDAAIRQAVDLAGPHDTILVAGRGHEVWQEVKGVNLALDDRVELRNALTAKGFTVLQDDRIES
;
A
#
# COMPACT_ATOMS: atom_id res chain seq x y z
N MET A 1 -11.10 -9.52 -23.88
CA MET A 1 -12.03 -9.20 -22.78
C MET A 1 -11.98 -10.37 -21.81
N SER A 2 -10.97 -10.40 -20.97
CA SER A 2 -10.81 -11.43 -19.92
C SER A 2 -11.25 -10.81 -18.61
N GLU A 3 -12.28 -11.40 -18.04
CA GLU A 3 -12.90 -11.01 -16.77
C GLU A 3 -11.89 -11.09 -15.63
N HIS A 4 -11.64 -9.98 -14.98
CA HIS A 4 -10.86 -9.94 -13.75
C HIS A 4 -11.71 -10.52 -12.61
N ASN A 5 -11.43 -11.76 -12.26
CA ASN A 5 -11.90 -12.35 -11.01
C ASN A 5 -11.33 -11.55 -9.83
N ALA A 6 -12.22 -10.96 -9.06
CA ALA A 6 -11.92 -10.66 -7.67
C ALA A 6 -11.52 -11.97 -6.97
N PRO A 7 -10.55 -11.98 -6.04
CA PRO A 7 -10.10 -13.20 -5.38
C PRO A 7 -11.28 -13.95 -4.79
N GLY A 8 -11.42 -15.20 -5.22
CA GLY A 8 -12.47 -16.09 -4.76
C GLY A 8 -12.41 -16.22 -3.25
N SER A 9 -13.58 -16.23 -2.63
CA SER A 9 -13.79 -16.44 -1.21
C SER A 9 -13.21 -17.80 -0.77
N GLY A 10 -11.89 -17.83 -0.49
CA GLY A 10 -11.28 -18.90 0.28
C GLY A 10 -11.94 -18.90 1.65
N THR A 11 -12.51 -20.04 2.05
CA THR A 11 -13.07 -20.27 3.38
C THR A 11 -11.98 -20.02 4.41
N ALA A 12 -12.05 -18.88 5.09
CA ALA A 12 -11.28 -18.65 6.30
C ALA A 12 -11.57 -19.80 7.29
N PRO A 13 -10.58 -20.28 8.06
CA PRO A 13 -10.82 -21.25 9.11
C PRO A 13 -11.86 -20.69 10.08
N ALA A 14 -12.88 -21.50 10.42
CA ALA A 14 -13.89 -21.17 11.41
C ALA A 14 -13.22 -21.09 12.79
N GLY A 15 -12.81 -19.88 13.16
CA GLY A 15 -12.22 -19.56 14.45
C GLY A 15 -12.47 -18.09 14.76
N GLY A 16 -13.46 -17.83 15.63
CA GLY A 16 -13.69 -16.57 16.35
C GLY A 16 -13.88 -15.31 15.49
N SER A 17 -15.09 -14.78 15.44
CA SER A 17 -15.42 -13.50 14.81
C SER A 17 -14.71 -12.32 15.51
N ALA A 18 -13.49 -12.01 15.07
CA ALA A 18 -12.86 -10.73 15.26
C ALA A 18 -12.80 -10.03 13.91
N THR A 19 -13.95 -9.69 13.35
CA THR A 19 -14.03 -8.65 12.32
C THR A 19 -13.63 -7.36 13.01
N GLY A 20 -12.38 -6.91 12.79
CA GLY A 20 -11.91 -5.63 13.28
C GLY A 20 -12.91 -4.55 12.87
N ARG A 21 -13.51 -3.86 13.84
CA ARG A 21 -14.52 -2.86 13.55
C ARG A 21 -13.83 -1.63 12.97
N PHE A 22 -14.01 -1.39 11.67
CA PHE A 22 -13.63 -0.12 11.01
C PHE A 22 -14.57 1.03 11.38
N ARG A 23 -15.39 0.91 12.42
CA ARG A 23 -16.47 1.85 12.71
C ARG A 23 -16.30 2.48 14.07
N PRO A 24 -16.65 3.77 14.22
CA PRO A 24 -16.75 4.41 15.52
C PRO A 24 -17.86 3.75 16.37
N THR A 25 -17.78 3.88 17.69
CA THR A 25 -18.74 3.32 18.62
C THR A 25 -20.09 4.05 18.60
N ALA A 26 -20.07 5.34 18.22
CA ALA A 26 -21.25 6.18 18.12
C ALA A 26 -21.30 6.93 16.80
N VAL A 27 -22.33 6.64 15.99
CA VAL A 27 -22.62 7.37 14.76
C VAL A 27 -23.95 8.10 14.94
N ALA A 28 -23.93 9.43 14.73
CA ALA A 28 -25.18 10.19 14.74
C ALA A 28 -26.04 9.80 13.53
N ALA A 29 -27.28 9.43 13.80
CA ALA A 29 -28.22 9.00 12.77
C ALA A 29 -28.42 10.07 11.69
N VAL A 30 -28.41 9.66 10.41
CA VAL A 30 -28.68 10.51 9.26
C VAL A 30 -30.02 10.07 8.64
N ARG A 31 -30.91 11.02 8.43
CA ARG A 31 -32.23 10.74 7.85
C ARG A 31 -32.12 10.39 6.38
N LEU A 32 -32.99 9.51 5.93
CA LEU A 32 -32.99 9.04 4.54
C LEU A 32 -33.40 10.13 3.54
N ASP A 33 -34.23 11.11 3.95
CA ASP A 33 -34.54 12.28 3.12
C ASP A 33 -33.29 13.12 2.86
N SER A 34 -32.44 13.35 3.86
CA SER A 34 -31.17 14.08 3.69
C SER A 34 -30.18 13.32 2.80
N ILE A 35 -30.17 11.99 2.89
CA ILE A 35 -29.37 11.14 1.98
C ILE A 35 -29.91 11.28 0.55
N GLY A 36 -31.24 11.16 0.36
CA GLY A 36 -31.88 11.32 -0.94
C GLY A 36 -31.58 12.68 -1.56
N GLU A 37 -31.70 13.78 -0.80
CA GLU A 37 -31.37 15.13 -1.24
C GLU A 37 -29.90 15.23 -1.72
N SER A 38 -28.96 14.63 -0.99
CA SER A 38 -27.52 14.67 -1.34
C SER A 38 -27.17 13.97 -2.64
N ILE A 39 -28.00 13.00 -3.07
CA ILE A 39 -27.80 12.21 -4.32
C ILE A 39 -28.88 12.51 -5.38
N GLY A 40 -29.73 13.53 -5.16
CA GLY A 40 -30.76 13.93 -6.11
C GLY A 40 -31.95 12.97 -6.24
N VAL A 41 -32.22 12.15 -5.20
CA VAL A 41 -33.32 11.17 -5.17
C VAL A 41 -34.39 11.61 -4.18
N ALA A 42 -35.63 11.73 -4.64
CA ALA A 42 -36.76 12.04 -3.76
C ALA A 42 -37.11 10.82 -2.89
N VAL A 43 -37.26 11.04 -1.58
CA VAL A 43 -37.67 10.01 -0.61
C VAL A 43 -39.05 10.38 -0.05
N PRO A 44 -40.15 9.86 -0.64
CA PRO A 44 -41.49 10.27 -0.25
C PRO A 44 -42.02 9.52 0.99
N GLY A 45 -42.99 10.14 1.66
CA GLY A 45 -43.82 9.53 2.69
C GLY A 45 -43.05 9.10 3.96
N PRO A 46 -43.47 8.01 4.62
CA PRO A 46 -42.87 7.54 5.86
C PRO A 46 -41.40 7.16 5.73
N SER A 47 -40.94 6.77 4.54
CA SER A 47 -39.55 6.41 4.27
C SER A 47 -38.57 7.56 4.52
N ALA A 48 -39.01 8.82 4.37
CA ALA A 48 -38.21 10.01 4.63
C ALA A 48 -37.70 10.09 6.09
N ALA A 49 -38.45 9.54 7.03
CA ALA A 49 -38.11 9.56 8.46
C ALA A 49 -37.18 8.40 8.89
N VAL A 50 -36.95 7.41 8.03
CA VAL A 50 -35.99 6.34 8.30
C VAL A 50 -34.61 6.97 8.47
N SER A 51 -33.86 6.48 9.44
CA SER A 51 -32.51 6.96 9.74
C SER A 51 -31.50 5.83 9.61
N VAL A 52 -30.32 6.17 9.13
CA VAL A 52 -29.19 5.24 9.03
C VAL A 52 -28.03 5.68 9.93
N THR A 53 -27.28 4.71 10.43
CA THR A 53 -26.13 4.90 11.32
C THR A 53 -24.85 4.28 10.78
N GLY A 54 -24.90 3.74 9.56
CA GLY A 54 -23.76 3.14 8.88
C GLY A 54 -24.06 2.88 7.41
N ILE A 55 -23.07 2.40 6.70
CA ILE A 55 -23.16 2.03 5.28
C ILE A 55 -22.29 0.82 5.01
N SER A 56 -22.75 -0.14 4.21
CA SER A 56 -21.99 -1.35 3.87
C SER A 56 -22.20 -1.75 2.41
N LEU A 57 -21.10 -2.22 1.78
CA LEU A 57 -21.09 -2.87 0.46
C LEU A 57 -21.21 -4.37 0.54
N ASN A 58 -21.04 -4.97 1.74
CA ASN A 58 -21.02 -6.41 1.94
C ASN A 58 -22.15 -6.84 2.86
N SER A 59 -23.08 -7.65 2.33
CA SER A 59 -24.25 -8.16 3.09
C SER A 59 -23.90 -8.96 4.35
N ARG A 60 -22.66 -9.48 4.43
CA ARG A 60 -22.17 -10.25 5.59
C ARG A 60 -21.67 -9.36 6.74
N THR A 61 -21.38 -8.08 6.46
CA THR A 61 -20.86 -7.11 7.44
C THR A 61 -21.86 -6.00 7.74
N VAL A 62 -23.10 -6.12 7.25
CA VAL A 62 -24.19 -5.20 7.59
C VAL A 62 -24.46 -5.27 9.10
N GLU A 63 -24.56 -4.09 9.72
CA GLU A 63 -24.99 -3.92 11.11
C GLU A 63 -26.39 -3.27 11.16
N PRO A 64 -27.15 -3.45 12.26
CA PRO A 64 -28.46 -2.82 12.41
C PRO A 64 -28.39 -1.29 12.23
N GLY A 65 -29.22 -0.77 11.33
CA GLY A 65 -29.25 0.65 10.99
C GLY A 65 -28.41 1.04 9.77
N ASP A 66 -27.76 0.09 9.08
CA ASP A 66 -26.96 0.39 7.89
C ASP A 66 -27.82 0.70 6.66
N LEU A 67 -27.26 1.57 5.80
CA LEU A 67 -27.60 1.64 4.38
C LEU A 67 -26.80 0.54 3.64
N TYR A 68 -27.47 -0.49 3.14
CA TYR A 68 -26.82 -1.48 2.30
C TYR A 68 -26.77 -1.01 0.84
N VAL A 69 -25.59 -0.94 0.24
CA VAL A 69 -25.41 -0.54 -1.15
C VAL A 69 -25.21 -1.78 -2.02
N ALA A 70 -26.25 -2.11 -2.79
CA ALA A 70 -26.27 -3.26 -3.68
C ALA A 70 -25.73 -2.87 -5.05
N LEU A 71 -24.39 -3.00 -5.22
CA LEU A 71 -23.69 -2.67 -6.48
C LEU A 71 -23.80 -3.79 -7.51
N PRO A 72 -23.76 -3.45 -8.83
CA PRO A 72 -23.49 -4.44 -9.86
C PRO A 72 -22.07 -5.03 -9.67
N GLY A 73 -21.98 -6.35 -9.62
CA GLY A 73 -20.71 -7.07 -9.53
C GLY A 73 -20.37 -7.79 -10.84
N ALA A 74 -19.14 -8.26 -10.99
CA ALA A 74 -18.67 -8.96 -12.20
C ALA A 74 -19.45 -10.28 -12.47
N VAL A 75 -19.86 -11.00 -11.42
CA VAL A 75 -20.54 -12.30 -11.54
C VAL A 75 -22.00 -12.23 -11.07
N ARG A 76 -22.25 -11.50 -9.99
CA ARG A 76 -23.58 -11.37 -9.35
C ARG A 76 -23.85 -9.95 -8.96
N HIS A 77 -25.12 -9.54 -9.02
CA HIS A 77 -25.55 -8.23 -8.54
C HIS A 77 -25.69 -8.25 -7.01
N GLY A 78 -25.34 -7.14 -6.33
CA GLY A 78 -25.55 -6.98 -4.88
C GLY A 78 -27.00 -7.15 -4.44
N ALA A 79 -27.95 -6.91 -5.34
CA ALA A 79 -29.39 -7.15 -5.10
C ALA A 79 -29.72 -8.60 -4.74
N ASP A 80 -28.93 -9.59 -5.20
CA ASP A 80 -29.07 -11.00 -4.82
C ASP A 80 -28.95 -11.22 -3.31
N PHE A 81 -28.30 -10.32 -2.59
CA PHE A 81 -27.99 -10.43 -1.17
C PHE A 81 -28.82 -9.49 -0.29
N VAL A 82 -29.81 -8.78 -0.85
CA VAL A 82 -30.65 -7.84 -0.10
C VAL A 82 -31.41 -8.52 1.03
N ALA A 83 -31.97 -9.72 0.80
CA ALA A 83 -32.65 -10.46 1.85
C ALA A 83 -31.75 -10.75 3.05
N GLN A 84 -30.48 -11.09 2.81
CA GLN A 84 -29.47 -11.29 3.85
C GLN A 84 -29.14 -9.97 4.57
N ALA A 85 -28.98 -8.86 3.82
CA ALA A 85 -28.69 -7.55 4.39
C ALA A 85 -29.83 -7.05 5.28
N VAL A 86 -31.09 -7.22 4.82
CA VAL A 86 -32.29 -6.87 5.61
C VAL A 86 -32.39 -7.73 6.88
N ALA A 87 -32.15 -9.03 6.77
CA ALA A 87 -32.13 -9.93 7.94
C ALA A 87 -31.03 -9.56 8.95
N ALA A 88 -29.92 -8.97 8.48
CA ALA A 88 -28.85 -8.44 9.33
C ALA A 88 -29.16 -7.04 9.91
N GLY A 89 -30.28 -6.41 9.52
CA GLY A 89 -30.76 -5.14 10.06
C GLY A 89 -30.50 -3.91 9.20
N ALA A 90 -30.27 -4.07 7.90
CA ALA A 90 -30.21 -2.93 6.98
C ALA A 90 -31.50 -2.09 7.10
N ALA A 91 -31.34 -0.78 7.33
CA ALA A 91 -32.48 0.15 7.45
C ALA A 91 -32.99 0.65 6.10
N ALA A 92 -32.13 0.65 5.07
CA ALA A 92 -32.44 1.06 3.70
C ALA A 92 -31.49 0.40 2.70
N ILE A 93 -31.89 0.36 1.44
CA ILE A 93 -31.10 -0.15 0.31
C ILE A 93 -30.84 0.98 -0.68
N LEU A 94 -29.62 1.02 -1.22
CA LEU A 94 -29.26 1.84 -2.39
C LEU A 94 -28.84 0.90 -3.52
N THR A 95 -29.36 1.10 -4.72
CA THR A 95 -29.02 0.26 -5.88
C THR A 95 -29.22 1.01 -7.19
N ASP A 96 -28.96 0.38 -8.32
CA ASP A 96 -29.29 0.85 -9.65
C ASP A 96 -30.65 0.33 -10.14
N ASP A 97 -31.06 0.74 -11.34
CA ASP A 97 -32.30 0.30 -11.97
C ASP A 97 -32.40 -1.21 -12.17
N ALA A 98 -31.26 -1.90 -12.42
CA ALA A 98 -31.24 -3.35 -12.59
C ALA A 98 -31.55 -4.05 -11.27
N GLY A 99 -30.89 -3.62 -10.20
CA GLY A 99 -31.14 -4.12 -8.85
C GLY A 99 -32.56 -3.81 -8.38
N ALA A 100 -33.08 -2.60 -8.65
CA ALA A 100 -34.47 -2.24 -8.30
C ALA A 100 -35.50 -3.13 -9.00
N ARG A 101 -35.34 -3.40 -10.30
CA ARG A 101 -36.21 -4.36 -11.04
C ARG A 101 -36.15 -5.76 -10.45
N GLN A 102 -34.96 -6.23 -10.09
CA GLN A 102 -34.79 -7.54 -9.46
C GLN A 102 -35.53 -7.61 -8.11
N LEU A 103 -35.43 -6.58 -7.28
CA LEU A 103 -36.12 -6.49 -5.99
C LEU A 103 -37.64 -6.41 -6.15
N ALA A 104 -38.14 -5.71 -7.16
CA ALA A 104 -39.58 -5.62 -7.45
C ALA A 104 -40.20 -6.98 -7.84
N LEU A 105 -39.41 -7.89 -8.41
CA LEU A 105 -39.83 -9.27 -8.72
C LEU A 105 -39.84 -10.18 -7.47
N SER A 106 -39.12 -9.80 -6.41
CA SER A 106 -38.99 -10.56 -5.16
C SER A 106 -39.95 -9.99 -4.12
N ALA A 107 -41.21 -10.06 -4.31
CA ALA A 107 -42.41 -9.64 -3.56
C ALA A 107 -42.31 -8.94 -2.17
N ASP A 108 -41.21 -8.85 -1.47
CA ASP A 108 -41.07 -8.23 -0.13
C ASP A 108 -39.70 -7.68 0.16
N THR A 109 -39.49 -6.39 -0.21
CA THR A 109 -38.39 -5.62 0.41
C THR A 109 -39.01 -4.70 1.46
N PRO A 110 -38.95 -5.06 2.77
CA PRO A 110 -39.67 -4.34 3.83
C PRO A 110 -39.02 -2.99 4.21
N VAL A 111 -37.90 -2.62 3.56
CA VAL A 111 -37.16 -1.39 3.82
C VAL A 111 -37.14 -0.48 2.57
N PRO A 112 -36.98 0.84 2.73
CA PRO A 112 -36.89 1.77 1.60
C PRO A 112 -35.75 1.42 0.64
N VAL A 113 -36.02 1.58 -0.66
CA VAL A 113 -35.02 1.39 -1.73
C VAL A 113 -34.80 2.73 -2.43
N LEU A 114 -33.56 3.20 -2.46
CA LEU A 114 -33.09 4.33 -3.23
C LEU A 114 -32.48 3.82 -4.53
N VAL A 115 -32.78 4.49 -5.64
CA VAL A 115 -32.31 4.08 -6.97
C VAL A 115 -31.52 5.24 -7.60
N VAL A 116 -30.30 4.96 -8.07
CA VAL A 116 -29.44 5.88 -8.80
C VAL A 116 -28.78 5.17 -9.97
N ASP A 117 -28.46 5.89 -11.06
CA ASP A 117 -27.89 5.28 -12.26
C ASP A 117 -26.52 4.62 -12.01
N ALA A 118 -25.69 5.25 -11.18
CA ALA A 118 -24.33 4.80 -10.89
C ALA A 118 -24.07 4.81 -9.37
N PRO A 119 -24.54 3.81 -8.64
CA PRO A 119 -24.47 3.81 -7.18
C PRO A 119 -23.03 3.86 -6.64
N ARG A 120 -22.04 3.34 -7.38
CA ARG A 120 -20.63 3.41 -6.99
C ARG A 120 -20.15 4.86 -6.80
N ASN A 121 -20.60 5.79 -7.64
CA ASN A 121 -20.16 7.20 -7.61
C ASN A 121 -20.61 7.95 -6.34
N VAL A 122 -21.62 7.46 -5.66
CA VAL A 122 -22.18 8.12 -4.47
C VAL A 122 -21.76 7.46 -3.16
N VAL A 123 -21.16 6.26 -3.20
CA VAL A 123 -20.78 5.50 -1.98
C VAL A 123 -19.80 6.28 -1.10
N GLY A 124 -18.72 6.80 -1.68
CA GLY A 124 -17.71 7.56 -0.93
C GLY A 124 -18.30 8.82 -0.27
N PRO A 125 -18.94 9.74 -1.03
CA PRO A 125 -19.61 10.91 -0.47
C PRO A 125 -20.66 10.57 0.61
N LEU A 126 -21.46 9.53 0.40
CA LEU A 126 -22.45 9.09 1.39
C LEU A 126 -21.76 8.53 2.66
N SER A 127 -20.68 7.76 2.50
CA SER A 127 -19.91 7.28 3.64
C SER A 127 -19.31 8.43 4.45
N ALA A 128 -18.77 9.45 3.76
CA ALA A 128 -18.26 10.66 4.39
C ALA A 128 -19.35 11.41 5.19
N MET A 129 -20.56 11.51 4.61
CA MET A 129 -21.72 12.14 5.23
C MET A 129 -22.21 11.38 6.45
N ILE A 130 -22.40 10.05 6.33
CA ILE A 130 -22.95 9.20 7.39
C ILE A 130 -21.99 9.15 8.58
N TYR A 131 -20.71 8.89 8.34
CA TYR A 131 -19.70 8.80 9.40
C TYR A 131 -19.15 10.16 9.85
N ARG A 132 -19.43 11.25 9.11
CA ARG A 132 -18.84 12.57 9.35
C ARG A 132 -17.32 12.47 9.53
N SER A 133 -16.68 11.71 8.66
CA SER A 133 -15.28 11.34 8.77
C SER A 133 -14.33 12.54 8.72
N GLN A 134 -14.70 13.58 7.97
CA GLN A 134 -13.95 14.82 7.82
C GLN A 134 -14.88 16.04 8.04
N PRO A 135 -15.23 16.39 9.28
CA PRO A 135 -16.08 17.54 9.56
C PRO A 135 -15.36 18.85 9.24
N SER A 136 -16.10 19.83 8.71
CA SER A 136 -15.58 21.16 8.36
C SER A 136 -15.13 22.00 9.56
N THR A 137 -15.55 21.64 10.78
CA THR A 137 -15.34 22.41 12.03
C THR A 137 -14.31 21.78 12.96
N GLY A 138 -13.24 21.19 12.43
CA GLY A 138 -12.12 20.67 13.22
C GLY A 138 -12.36 19.28 13.86
N GLY A 139 -11.32 18.77 14.52
CA GLY A 139 -11.36 17.48 15.21
C GLY A 139 -11.14 16.25 14.31
N ALA A 140 -10.95 16.43 13.00
CA ALA A 140 -10.45 15.36 12.13
C ALA A 140 -8.92 15.27 12.22
N PRO A 141 -8.33 14.06 12.15
CA PRO A 141 -6.90 13.92 12.02
C PRO A 141 -6.40 14.55 10.71
N ARG A 142 -5.21 15.12 10.71
CA ARG A 142 -4.54 15.53 9.47
C ARG A 142 -4.23 14.30 8.62
N LEU A 143 -4.57 14.35 7.34
CA LEU A 143 -4.42 13.21 6.45
C LEU A 143 -3.29 13.40 5.46
N PHE A 144 -2.38 12.43 5.42
CA PHE A 144 -1.28 12.34 4.48
C PHE A 144 -1.54 11.17 3.52
N GLY A 145 -1.71 11.44 2.23
CA GLY A 145 -1.91 10.40 1.21
C GLY A 145 -0.67 10.22 0.36
N VAL A 146 -0.17 9.00 0.19
CA VAL A 146 1.03 8.73 -0.62
C VAL A 146 0.68 7.82 -1.79
N THR A 147 0.99 8.27 -3.00
CA THR A 147 0.86 7.47 -4.23
C THR A 147 2.18 7.43 -5.02
N GLY A 148 2.24 6.53 -5.98
CA GLY A 148 3.37 6.25 -6.86
C GLY A 148 3.45 4.76 -7.18
N THR A 149 4.46 4.32 -7.92
CA THR A 149 4.67 2.89 -8.17
C THR A 149 5.33 2.25 -6.96
N ASN A 150 6.52 2.70 -6.59
CA ASN A 150 7.32 2.18 -5.49
C ASN A 150 7.45 3.20 -4.35
N GLY A 151 7.70 2.75 -3.11
CA GLY A 151 7.99 3.61 -1.96
C GLY A 151 6.79 4.05 -1.11
N LYS A 152 5.53 3.79 -1.52
CA LYS A 152 4.32 4.18 -0.77
C LYS A 152 4.35 3.73 0.69
N THR A 153 4.52 2.44 0.92
CA THR A 153 4.52 1.82 2.26
C THR A 153 5.60 2.42 3.14
N THR A 154 6.84 2.46 2.67
CA THR A 154 7.96 3.01 3.45
C THR A 154 7.73 4.48 3.78
N THR A 155 7.26 5.28 2.81
CA THR A 155 6.97 6.71 3.04
C THR A 155 5.86 6.90 4.07
N THR A 156 4.77 6.11 4.04
CA THR A 156 3.69 6.22 5.05
C THR A 156 4.17 5.81 6.44
N TYR A 157 5.01 4.78 6.56
CA TYR A 157 5.66 4.42 7.82
C TYR A 157 6.57 5.54 8.33
N PHE A 158 7.36 6.16 7.46
CA PHE A 158 8.24 7.27 7.82
C PHE A 158 7.47 8.52 8.26
N ILE A 159 6.37 8.87 7.57
CA ILE A 159 5.46 9.94 8.01
C ILE A 159 4.91 9.62 9.40
N ASN A 160 4.42 8.39 9.60
CA ASN A 160 3.87 7.95 10.88
C ASN A 160 4.92 8.04 12.01
N ALA A 161 6.12 7.54 11.78
CA ALA A 161 7.22 7.58 12.75
C ALA A 161 7.65 9.01 13.08
N LEU A 162 7.80 9.88 12.09
CA LEU A 162 8.15 11.28 12.30
C LEU A 162 7.07 12.03 13.10
N LEU A 163 5.79 11.83 12.78
CA LEU A 163 4.68 12.44 13.52
C LEU A 163 4.62 11.95 14.96
N ARG A 164 4.88 10.66 15.22
CA ARG A 164 5.00 10.11 16.58
C ARG A 164 6.18 10.73 17.34
N SER A 165 7.32 10.92 16.66
CA SER A 165 8.49 11.60 17.24
C SER A 165 8.21 13.07 17.58
N LEU A 166 7.22 13.68 16.92
CA LEU A 166 6.67 15.00 17.26
C LEU A 166 5.61 14.95 18.38
N GLY A 167 5.41 13.80 19.04
CA GLY A 167 4.45 13.62 20.13
C GLY A 167 2.99 13.46 19.71
N GLN A 168 2.70 13.26 18.41
CA GLN A 168 1.34 13.12 17.90
C GLN A 168 0.82 11.69 18.03
N LYS A 169 -0.48 11.55 18.32
CA LYS A 169 -1.19 10.27 18.20
C LYS A 169 -1.55 10.03 16.74
N THR A 170 -1.11 8.91 16.19
CA THR A 170 -1.17 8.68 14.76
C THR A 170 -1.93 7.43 14.38
N GLY A 171 -2.47 7.45 13.14
CA GLY A 171 -2.98 6.30 12.41
C GLY A 171 -2.12 5.98 11.19
N LEU A 172 -2.18 4.74 10.75
CA LEU A 172 -1.54 4.23 9.54
C LEU A 172 -2.56 3.40 8.75
N VAL A 173 -2.65 3.62 7.45
CA VAL A 173 -3.48 2.79 6.55
C VAL A 173 -2.61 2.34 5.39
N GLY A 174 -2.30 1.07 5.33
CA GLY A 174 -1.38 0.56 4.31
C GLY A 174 -1.50 -0.92 4.00
N THR A 175 -0.62 -1.38 3.13
CA THR A 175 -0.56 -2.75 2.62
C THR A 175 -0.26 -3.76 3.74
N ILE A 176 0.60 -3.39 4.67
CA ILE A 176 1.07 -4.28 5.72
C ILE A 176 0.05 -4.37 6.86
N GLU A 177 -0.40 -3.20 7.31
CA GLU A 177 -1.29 -3.08 8.47
C GLU A 177 -2.12 -1.80 8.43
N ILE A 178 -3.18 -1.79 9.22
CA ILE A 178 -3.91 -0.59 9.59
C ILE A 178 -3.74 -0.40 11.10
N LEU A 179 -3.32 0.79 11.51
CA LEU A 179 -3.17 1.17 12.92
C LEU A 179 -4.08 2.35 13.25
N ALA A 180 -4.81 2.27 14.33
CA ALA A 180 -5.57 3.39 14.87
C ALA A 180 -5.16 3.65 16.33
N GLY A 181 -4.16 4.53 16.52
CA GLY A 181 -3.59 4.82 17.84
C GLY A 181 -2.67 3.71 18.36
N GLY A 182 -2.00 2.97 17.46
CA GLY A 182 -1.10 1.86 17.82
C GLY A 182 -1.79 0.49 17.86
N GLU A 183 -3.12 0.43 17.86
CA GLU A 183 -3.85 -0.85 17.82
C GLU A 183 -4.00 -1.33 16.36
N PRO A 184 -3.59 -2.59 16.04
CA PRO A 184 -3.75 -3.14 14.70
C PRO A 184 -5.22 -3.45 14.41
N ILE A 185 -5.64 -3.14 13.18
CA ILE A 185 -6.96 -3.49 12.65
C ILE A 185 -6.76 -4.37 11.41
N PRO A 186 -7.32 -5.58 11.37
CA PRO A 186 -7.17 -6.47 10.23
C PRO A 186 -7.70 -5.84 8.93
N SER A 187 -6.91 -5.90 7.85
CA SER A 187 -7.32 -5.48 6.51
C SER A 187 -6.83 -6.47 5.46
N LEU A 188 -7.60 -6.59 4.37
CA LEU A 188 -7.26 -7.43 3.22
C LEU A 188 -6.80 -6.60 2.01
N LEU A 189 -6.86 -5.28 2.10
CA LEU A 189 -6.59 -4.36 0.98
C LEU A 189 -5.60 -3.27 1.40
N THR A 190 -4.66 -2.94 0.52
CA THR A 190 -3.74 -1.80 0.70
C THR A 190 -4.49 -0.50 1.02
N THR A 191 -5.61 -0.28 0.33
CA THR A 191 -6.54 0.82 0.56
C THR A 191 -7.92 0.22 0.71
N PRO A 192 -8.57 0.32 1.89
CA PRO A 192 -9.90 -0.23 2.15
C PRO A 192 -10.97 0.32 1.20
N GLU A 193 -12.13 -0.35 1.13
CA GLU A 193 -13.32 0.20 0.47
C GLU A 193 -13.77 1.50 1.13
N SER A 194 -14.41 2.39 0.37
CA SER A 194 -14.79 3.72 0.87
C SER A 194 -15.67 3.67 2.13
N THR A 195 -16.55 2.67 2.25
CA THR A 195 -17.36 2.47 3.45
C THR A 195 -16.51 2.21 4.70
N ASP A 196 -15.51 1.35 4.57
CA ASP A 196 -14.59 1.00 5.66
C ASP A 196 -13.62 2.14 5.95
N LEU A 197 -13.11 2.79 4.90
CA LEU A 197 -12.19 3.92 5.03
C LEU A 197 -12.81 5.09 5.80
N HIS A 198 -14.04 5.50 5.43
CA HIS A 198 -14.72 6.59 6.15
C HIS A 198 -15.11 6.21 7.57
N GLY A 199 -15.48 4.95 7.81
CA GLY A 199 -15.68 4.41 9.16
C GLY A 199 -14.40 4.48 10.00
N LEU A 200 -13.27 4.06 9.41
CA LEU A 200 -11.96 4.10 10.04
C LEU A 200 -11.50 5.53 10.38
N LEU A 201 -11.66 6.47 9.45
CA LEU A 201 -11.33 7.88 9.71
C LEU A 201 -12.18 8.46 10.84
N ALA A 202 -13.45 8.10 10.92
CA ALA A 202 -14.33 8.51 12.02
C ALA A 202 -13.91 7.84 13.34
N LEU A 203 -13.49 6.58 13.33
CA LEU A 203 -12.93 5.89 14.50
C LEU A 203 -11.63 6.54 14.98
N MET A 204 -10.72 6.90 14.05
CA MET A 204 -9.49 7.62 14.39
C MET A 204 -9.80 8.98 15.05
N ARG A 205 -10.79 9.69 14.54
CA ARG A 205 -11.28 10.93 15.17
C ARG A 205 -11.86 10.68 16.57
N GLU A 206 -12.68 9.65 16.74
CA GLU A 206 -13.26 9.27 18.05
C GLU A 206 -12.17 8.95 19.07
N ARG A 207 -11.09 8.32 18.64
CA ARG A 207 -9.92 8.00 19.47
C ARG A 207 -9.00 9.21 19.71
N GLY A 208 -9.30 10.36 19.10
CA GLY A 208 -8.53 11.60 19.26
C GLY A 208 -7.14 11.51 18.63
N LEU A 209 -7.03 10.90 17.45
CA LEU A 209 -5.78 10.90 16.69
C LEU A 209 -5.55 12.30 16.08
N ASP A 210 -4.30 12.73 16.09
CA ASP A 210 -3.88 14.04 15.56
C ASP A 210 -3.63 13.98 14.05
N ALA A 211 -3.15 12.82 13.55
CA ALA A 211 -2.82 12.64 12.14
C ALA A 211 -2.93 11.19 11.71
N ALA A 212 -3.04 10.96 10.39
CA ALA A 212 -2.93 9.63 9.79
C ALA A 212 -2.23 9.67 8.44
N SER A 213 -1.37 8.68 8.17
CA SER A 213 -0.74 8.45 6.89
C SER A 213 -1.38 7.27 6.16
N MET A 214 -1.55 7.39 4.84
CA MET A 214 -2.29 6.40 4.07
C MET A 214 -1.65 6.14 2.71
N GLU A 215 -1.53 4.86 2.34
CA GLU A 215 -1.21 4.46 0.98
C GLU A 215 -2.44 4.64 0.07
N VAL A 216 -2.25 5.32 -1.06
CA VAL A 216 -3.27 5.48 -2.10
C VAL A 216 -2.81 4.75 -3.36
N SER A 217 -3.31 3.53 -3.57
CA SER A 217 -3.01 2.75 -4.77
C SER A 217 -3.79 3.29 -5.99
N SER A 218 -3.30 3.03 -7.20
CA SER A 218 -4.04 3.38 -8.41
C SER A 218 -5.38 2.64 -8.51
N HIS A 219 -5.42 1.38 -8.05
CA HIS A 219 -6.66 0.62 -7.91
C HIS A 219 -7.67 1.34 -7.01
N ALA A 220 -7.22 1.94 -5.89
CA ALA A 220 -8.10 2.66 -4.98
C ALA A 220 -8.72 3.90 -5.63
N VAL A 221 -7.97 4.58 -6.50
CA VAL A 221 -8.49 5.71 -7.28
C VAL A 221 -9.47 5.22 -8.34
N SER A 222 -9.06 4.23 -9.18
CA SER A 222 -9.91 3.68 -10.24
C SER A 222 -11.22 3.07 -9.71
N PHE A 223 -11.20 2.41 -8.56
CA PHE A 223 -12.37 1.82 -7.92
C PHE A 223 -13.07 2.76 -6.93
N GLN A 224 -12.74 4.06 -6.94
CA GLN A 224 -13.39 5.10 -6.13
C GLN A 224 -13.39 4.83 -4.61
N ARG A 225 -12.38 4.09 -4.12
CA ARG A 225 -12.27 3.75 -2.69
C ARG A 225 -11.91 4.94 -1.82
N VAL A 226 -11.27 5.96 -2.42
CA VAL A 226 -10.88 7.21 -1.73
C VAL A 226 -11.81 8.38 -2.03
N ASP A 227 -12.96 8.13 -2.69
CA ASP A 227 -13.93 9.19 -2.95
C ASP A 227 -14.53 9.72 -1.63
N GLY A 228 -14.67 11.03 -1.53
CA GLY A 228 -15.10 11.72 -0.31
C GLY A 228 -13.96 12.01 0.67
N VAL A 229 -12.74 11.49 0.47
CA VAL A 229 -11.57 11.83 1.28
C VAL A 229 -10.82 13.02 0.67
N VAL A 230 -10.49 14.00 1.52
CA VAL A 230 -9.61 15.14 1.18
C VAL A 230 -8.37 15.07 2.05
N PHE A 231 -7.21 14.83 1.43
CA PHE A 231 -5.92 14.81 2.11
C PHE A 231 -5.43 16.24 2.39
N ASP A 232 -4.80 16.46 3.54
CA ASP A 232 -4.14 17.74 3.83
C ASP A 232 -2.88 17.88 2.98
N VAL A 233 -2.12 16.77 2.82
CA VAL A 233 -0.95 16.71 1.94
C VAL A 233 -0.96 15.40 1.15
N ALA A 234 -0.88 15.47 -0.18
CA ALA A 234 -0.67 14.34 -1.06
C ALA A 234 0.80 14.25 -1.48
N GLY A 235 1.40 13.05 -1.43
CA GLY A 235 2.77 12.77 -1.83
C GLY A 235 2.86 11.91 -3.08
N PHE A 236 3.75 12.26 -4.00
CA PHE A 236 4.08 11.46 -5.19
C PHE A 236 5.52 10.98 -5.13
N THR A 237 5.72 9.66 -5.13
CA THR A 237 7.04 9.05 -5.05
C THR A 237 7.73 8.95 -6.41
N ASN A 238 7.13 8.23 -7.34
CA ASN A 238 7.64 7.94 -8.69
C ASN A 238 6.59 7.25 -9.56
N LEU A 239 6.86 7.12 -10.87
CA LEU A 239 6.07 6.30 -11.77
C LEU A 239 6.99 5.46 -12.66
N THR A 240 6.94 4.14 -12.49
CA THR A 240 7.61 3.15 -13.34
C THR A 240 6.60 2.12 -13.83
N GLN A 241 6.99 1.27 -14.79
CA GLN A 241 6.06 0.31 -15.37
C GLN A 241 5.57 -0.69 -14.32
N ASP A 242 4.27 -0.68 -14.09
CA ASP A 242 3.53 -1.65 -13.27
C ASP A 242 2.04 -1.55 -13.58
N HIS A 243 1.25 -2.57 -13.26
CA HIS A 243 -0.21 -2.59 -13.38
C HIS A 243 -0.77 -2.20 -14.77
N LEU A 244 -0.03 -2.45 -15.86
CA LEU A 244 -0.53 -2.18 -17.21
C LEU A 244 -1.64 -3.14 -17.64
N ASP A 245 -1.81 -4.26 -16.96
CA ASP A 245 -2.95 -5.15 -17.08
C ASP A 245 -4.28 -4.45 -16.74
N LEU A 246 -4.27 -3.51 -15.78
CA LEU A 246 -5.42 -2.69 -15.40
C LEU A 246 -5.53 -1.40 -16.23
N HIS A 247 -4.39 -0.71 -16.39
CA HIS A 247 -4.39 0.66 -16.92
C HIS A 247 -4.15 0.74 -18.43
N GLY A 248 -3.73 -0.35 -19.08
CA GLY A 248 -3.44 -0.37 -20.51
C GLY A 248 -2.15 0.36 -20.88
N THR A 249 -2.03 1.64 -20.58
CA THR A 249 -0.87 2.49 -20.92
C THR A 249 -0.29 3.21 -19.71
N MET A 250 0.99 3.67 -19.85
CA MET A 250 1.63 4.49 -18.82
C MET A 250 0.95 5.84 -18.63
N ASP A 251 0.37 6.42 -19.69
CA ASP A 251 -0.38 7.68 -19.60
C ASP A 251 -1.70 7.53 -18.83
N GLU A 252 -2.42 6.43 -19.01
CA GLU A 252 -3.62 6.13 -18.22
C GLU A 252 -3.26 5.84 -16.76
N TYR A 253 -2.17 5.10 -16.53
CA TYR A 253 -1.66 4.87 -15.18
C TYR A 253 -1.26 6.18 -14.48
N PHE A 254 -0.58 7.08 -15.20
CA PHE A 254 -0.27 8.43 -14.72
C PHE A 254 -1.55 9.22 -14.41
N SER A 255 -2.48 9.29 -15.36
CA SER A 255 -3.72 10.06 -15.22
C SER A 255 -4.53 9.63 -14.01
N THR A 256 -4.62 8.31 -13.77
CA THR A 256 -5.28 7.77 -12.58
C THR A 256 -4.63 8.27 -11.29
N LYS A 257 -3.28 8.25 -11.19
CA LYS A 257 -2.61 8.75 -9.99
C LYS A 257 -2.70 10.26 -9.84
N ALA A 258 -2.69 10.99 -10.95
CA ALA A 258 -2.80 12.45 -10.98
C ALA A 258 -4.13 12.96 -10.42
N GLU A 259 -5.19 12.14 -10.45
CA GLU A 259 -6.47 12.48 -9.81
C GLU A 259 -6.35 12.78 -8.32
N LEU A 260 -5.36 12.20 -7.62
CA LEU A 260 -5.11 12.49 -6.20
C LEU A 260 -4.70 13.95 -5.97
N PHE A 261 -4.12 14.62 -6.99
CA PHE A 261 -3.55 15.96 -6.92
C PHE A 261 -4.51 17.03 -7.47
N THR A 262 -5.79 16.86 -7.17
CA THR A 262 -6.86 17.80 -7.54
C THR A 262 -7.50 18.42 -6.28
N PRO A 263 -8.10 19.62 -6.36
CA PRO A 263 -8.76 20.28 -5.22
C PRO A 263 -9.84 19.44 -4.54
N ARG A 264 -10.41 18.49 -5.27
CA ARG A 264 -11.40 17.55 -4.74
C ARG A 264 -10.80 16.54 -3.77
N ARG A 265 -9.48 16.23 -3.89
CA ARG A 265 -8.84 15.13 -3.17
C ARG A 265 -7.69 15.54 -2.26
N ALA A 266 -7.04 16.69 -2.51
CA ALA A 266 -5.97 17.16 -1.65
C ALA A 266 -5.90 18.69 -1.60
N ARG A 267 -5.36 19.22 -0.49
CA ARG A 267 -5.18 20.66 -0.27
C ARG A 267 -3.83 21.15 -0.73
N ALA A 268 -2.80 20.30 -0.59
CA ALA A 268 -1.43 20.56 -1.02
C ALA A 268 -0.77 19.28 -1.48
N ALA A 269 0.29 19.40 -2.25
CA ALA A 269 1.08 18.29 -2.75
C ALA A 269 2.56 18.45 -2.47
N VAL A 270 3.26 17.31 -2.31
CA VAL A 270 4.71 17.19 -2.42
C VAL A 270 5.02 16.19 -3.53
N VAL A 271 5.76 16.62 -4.54
CA VAL A 271 6.02 15.83 -5.73
C VAL A 271 7.51 15.65 -5.93
N THR A 272 7.98 14.39 -5.97
CA THR A 272 9.35 14.08 -6.36
C THR A 272 9.51 14.28 -7.87
N VAL A 273 10.46 15.13 -8.29
CA VAL A 273 10.62 15.57 -9.69
C VAL A 273 11.85 14.98 -10.40
N ASP A 274 12.43 13.92 -9.85
CA ASP A 274 13.60 13.24 -10.43
C ASP A 274 13.31 12.60 -11.80
N ASP A 275 12.06 12.24 -12.08
CA ASP A 275 11.62 11.67 -13.36
C ASP A 275 10.68 12.60 -14.14
N SER A 276 10.43 12.28 -15.41
CA SER A 276 9.56 13.08 -16.29
C SER A 276 8.09 13.09 -15.83
N TRP A 277 7.63 12.04 -15.15
CA TRP A 277 6.27 11.93 -14.67
C TRP A 277 6.02 12.83 -13.47
N GLY A 278 6.99 12.90 -12.53
CA GLY A 278 6.94 13.83 -11.42
C GLY A 278 6.94 15.29 -11.89
N ARG A 279 7.81 15.63 -12.86
CA ARG A 279 7.82 16.98 -13.47
C ARG A 279 6.49 17.31 -14.16
N ARG A 280 5.94 16.37 -14.92
CA ARG A 280 4.63 16.51 -15.55
C ARG A 280 3.54 16.75 -14.50
N LEU A 281 3.51 15.95 -13.42
CA LEU A 281 2.54 16.11 -12.35
C LEU A 281 2.65 17.49 -11.68
N ALA A 282 3.86 17.91 -11.33
CA ALA A 282 4.09 19.22 -10.71
C ALA A 282 3.62 20.38 -11.59
N SER A 283 3.77 20.26 -12.92
CA SER A 283 3.37 21.32 -13.88
C SER A 283 1.89 21.31 -14.22
N THR A 284 1.16 20.21 -14.00
CA THR A 284 -0.25 20.05 -14.40
C THR A 284 -1.21 19.98 -13.22
N SER A 285 -0.73 20.00 -11.99
CA SER A 285 -1.56 19.93 -10.78
C SER A 285 -2.29 21.26 -10.53
N ASP A 286 -3.57 21.17 -10.15
CA ASP A 286 -4.43 22.33 -9.83
C ASP A 286 -4.36 22.76 -8.36
N ILE A 287 -3.52 22.14 -7.53
CA ILE A 287 -3.33 22.48 -6.11
C ILE A 287 -1.90 22.97 -5.87
N PRO A 288 -1.62 23.66 -4.75
CA PRO A 288 -0.27 24.06 -4.39
C PRO A 288 0.68 22.86 -4.35
N VAL A 289 1.79 22.92 -5.11
CA VAL A 289 2.81 21.87 -5.20
C VAL A 289 4.11 22.38 -4.60
N THR A 290 4.70 21.56 -3.74
CA THR A 290 6.09 21.66 -3.30
C THR A 290 6.89 20.57 -4.02
N THR A 291 7.94 20.96 -4.73
CA THR A 291 8.79 20.04 -5.49
C THR A 291 9.96 19.54 -4.67
N LEU A 292 10.32 18.24 -4.85
CA LEU A 292 11.46 17.61 -4.20
C LEU A 292 12.35 16.94 -5.25
N ALA A 293 13.65 17.26 -5.26
CA ALA A 293 14.67 16.56 -6.03
C ALA A 293 15.63 15.79 -5.11
N VAL A 294 15.79 14.50 -5.36
CA VAL A 294 16.69 13.62 -4.60
C VAL A 294 18.00 13.41 -5.37
N ASN A 295 17.91 13.38 -6.70
CA ASN A 295 19.06 13.41 -7.59
C ASN A 295 19.19 14.83 -8.12
N PRO A 296 20.21 15.58 -7.73
CA PRO A 296 20.34 16.96 -8.20
C PRO A 296 20.43 16.97 -9.73
N SER A 297 19.39 17.51 -10.34
CA SER A 297 19.33 17.84 -11.76
C SER A 297 19.65 19.32 -11.95
N GLU A 298 19.83 19.76 -13.20
CA GLU A 298 19.98 21.19 -13.53
C GLU A 298 18.72 22.01 -13.25
N GLU A 299 17.59 21.34 -13.02
CA GLU A 299 16.30 21.97 -12.72
C GLU A 299 16.15 22.23 -11.21
N ALA A 300 15.76 23.44 -10.86
CA ALA A 300 15.54 23.86 -9.48
C ALA A 300 14.27 23.20 -8.92
N ALA A 301 14.39 22.59 -7.74
CA ALA A 301 13.27 22.15 -6.93
C ALA A 301 13.21 22.96 -5.61
N ASP A 302 12.03 23.05 -5.00
CA ASP A 302 11.87 23.76 -3.72
C ASP A 302 12.71 23.11 -2.62
N TRP A 303 12.77 21.77 -2.62
CA TRP A 303 13.61 21.00 -1.70
C TRP A 303 14.56 20.09 -2.48
N THR A 304 15.80 19.98 -2.00
CA THR A 304 16.83 19.15 -2.62
C THR A 304 17.62 18.36 -1.59
N VAL A 305 17.89 17.08 -1.92
CA VAL A 305 18.81 16.25 -1.15
C VAL A 305 20.24 16.55 -1.57
N THR A 306 21.10 16.84 -0.60
CA THR A 306 22.52 17.13 -0.81
C THR A 306 23.39 16.42 0.24
N ALA A 307 24.68 16.35 0.01
CA ALA A 307 25.69 15.86 0.96
C ALA A 307 25.35 14.49 1.56
N THR A 308 25.06 13.50 0.69
CA THR A 308 24.81 12.13 1.12
C THR A 308 26.09 11.43 1.57
N ALA A 309 26.04 10.74 2.73
CA ALA A 309 27.13 9.95 3.27
C ALA A 309 26.60 8.61 3.83
N ALA A 310 27.26 7.50 3.51
CA ALA A 310 26.90 6.20 4.06
C ALA A 310 27.15 6.15 5.56
N ARG A 311 26.21 5.57 6.33
CA ARG A 311 26.31 5.29 7.76
C ARG A 311 25.77 3.89 8.04
N GLY A 312 26.67 2.93 8.16
CA GLY A 312 26.29 1.50 8.18
C GLY A 312 25.58 1.11 6.88
N LEU A 313 24.41 0.49 6.97
CA LEU A 313 23.55 0.20 5.83
C LEU A 313 22.69 1.40 5.42
N GLY A 314 22.57 2.40 6.30
CA GLY A 314 21.77 3.62 6.07
C GLY A 314 22.55 4.75 5.44
N THR A 315 21.92 5.91 5.40
CA THR A 315 22.49 7.13 4.76
C THR A 315 22.16 8.38 5.57
N ASP A 316 23.18 9.19 5.86
CA ASP A 316 23.03 10.57 6.33
C ASP A 316 22.94 11.50 5.12
N PHE A 317 22.06 12.49 5.16
CA PHE A 317 21.93 13.50 4.09
C PHE A 317 21.44 14.84 4.61
N ILE A 318 21.67 15.89 3.82
CA ILE A 318 21.14 17.23 4.06
C ILE A 318 19.97 17.49 3.12
N LEU A 319 18.83 17.84 3.68
CA LEU A 319 17.66 18.29 2.93
C LEU A 319 17.62 19.82 2.94
N ARG A 320 17.89 20.44 1.80
CA ARG A 320 17.91 21.91 1.62
C ARG A 320 16.60 22.39 1.03
N GLY A 321 16.06 23.43 1.62
CA GLY A 321 14.77 24.01 1.25
C GLY A 321 14.84 25.53 1.02
N PRO A 322 13.66 26.16 0.86
CA PRO A 322 13.54 27.60 0.67
C PRO A 322 14.07 28.37 1.89
N ASP A 323 14.36 29.65 1.68
CA ASP A 323 14.83 30.61 2.70
C ASP A 323 16.09 30.14 3.47
N GLY A 324 16.91 29.29 2.84
CA GLY A 324 18.14 28.76 3.43
C GLY A 324 17.90 27.63 4.46
N ALA A 325 16.70 27.09 4.55
CA ALA A 325 16.41 25.94 5.39
C ALA A 325 17.33 24.76 5.06
N ALA A 326 17.87 24.10 6.08
CA ALA A 326 18.72 22.93 5.93
C ALA A 326 18.47 21.97 7.11
N LEU A 327 17.97 20.77 6.79
CA LEU A 327 17.71 19.74 7.79
C LEU A 327 18.72 18.60 7.63
N ARG A 328 19.27 18.13 8.73
CA ARG A 328 20.06 16.90 8.80
C ARG A 328 19.11 15.74 8.97
N VAL A 329 19.20 14.78 8.09
CA VAL A 329 18.30 13.61 8.07
C VAL A 329 19.15 12.36 8.01
N HIS A 330 18.77 11.35 8.77
CA HIS A 330 19.29 9.99 8.70
C HIS A 330 18.18 9.03 8.26
N THR A 331 18.50 8.02 7.45
CA THR A 331 17.67 6.84 7.25
C THR A 331 18.49 5.58 7.50
N GLY A 332 18.01 4.68 8.35
CA GLY A 332 18.66 3.41 8.64
C GLY A 332 18.44 2.34 7.58
N LEU A 333 17.43 2.51 6.70
CA LEU A 333 17.15 1.56 5.63
C LEU A 333 18.09 1.77 4.44
N PRO A 334 18.63 0.68 3.85
CA PRO A 334 19.56 0.79 2.73
C PRO A 334 18.89 1.29 1.45
N GLY A 335 19.69 1.92 0.59
CA GLY A 335 19.31 2.34 -0.76
C GLY A 335 18.87 3.80 -0.89
N ARG A 336 19.25 4.40 -2.02
CA ARG A 336 18.91 5.80 -2.35
C ARG A 336 17.40 6.05 -2.42
N PHE A 337 16.61 5.04 -2.78
CA PHE A 337 15.15 5.16 -2.77
C PHE A 337 14.59 5.36 -1.35
N ASN A 338 15.27 4.88 -0.29
CA ASN A 338 14.87 5.17 1.09
C ASN A 338 15.30 6.57 1.53
N VAL A 339 16.37 7.14 0.96
CA VAL A 339 16.67 8.57 1.09
C VAL A 339 15.52 9.39 0.47
N ALA A 340 15.02 9.00 -0.71
CA ALA A 340 13.87 9.65 -1.35
C ALA A 340 12.60 9.54 -0.50
N ASN A 341 12.30 8.36 0.05
CA ASN A 341 11.15 8.13 0.92
C ASN A 341 11.22 8.98 2.19
N ALA A 342 12.40 9.07 2.83
CA ALA A 342 12.63 9.87 4.04
C ALA A 342 12.55 11.38 3.76
N ALA A 343 13.12 11.84 2.64
CA ALA A 343 13.02 13.22 2.20
C ALA A 343 11.56 13.61 1.90
N LEU A 344 10.84 12.77 1.16
CA LEU A 344 9.42 13.00 0.84
C LEU A 344 8.58 13.06 2.13
N ALA A 345 8.75 12.11 3.05
CA ALA A 345 8.07 12.10 4.33
C ALA A 345 8.33 13.39 5.13
N THR A 346 9.59 13.83 5.18
CA THR A 346 9.97 15.07 5.88
C THR A 346 9.30 16.29 5.26
N VAL A 347 9.38 16.44 3.93
CA VAL A 347 8.78 17.60 3.23
C VAL A 347 7.26 17.57 3.33
N MET A 348 6.60 16.41 3.30
CA MET A 348 5.14 16.31 3.50
C MET A 348 4.73 16.78 4.90
N VAL A 349 5.49 16.42 5.94
CA VAL A 349 5.22 16.88 7.31
C VAL A 349 5.43 18.41 7.42
N LEU A 350 6.47 18.96 6.80
CA LEU A 350 6.69 20.41 6.73
C LEU A 350 5.56 21.12 5.96
N ALA A 351 5.14 20.57 4.81
CA ALA A 351 4.04 21.13 4.01
C ALA A 351 2.70 21.15 4.76
N SER A 352 2.54 20.33 5.80
CA SER A 352 1.37 20.36 6.69
C SER A 352 1.40 21.49 7.73
N GLY A 353 2.44 22.35 7.71
CA GLY A 353 2.58 23.49 8.60
C GLY A 353 3.34 23.21 9.91
N VAL A 354 4.06 22.07 10.00
CA VAL A 354 4.93 21.79 11.16
C VAL A 354 6.20 22.62 11.04
N ASP A 355 6.61 23.24 12.16
CA ASP A 355 7.81 24.06 12.23
C ASP A 355 9.08 23.26 11.90
N PRO A 356 9.94 23.73 10.98
CA PRO A 356 11.20 23.08 10.63
C PRO A 356 12.12 22.82 11.84
N ALA A 357 12.14 23.70 12.83
CA ALA A 357 12.95 23.50 14.03
C ALA A 357 12.41 22.32 14.88
N ALA A 358 11.09 22.16 14.98
CA ALA A 358 10.49 21.02 15.65
C ALA A 358 10.77 19.70 14.91
N VAL A 359 10.70 19.72 13.57
CA VAL A 359 11.07 18.56 12.74
C VAL A 359 12.54 18.18 12.96
N GLN A 360 13.47 19.16 12.94
CA GLN A 360 14.89 18.87 13.19
C GLN A 360 15.12 18.29 14.59
N ALA A 361 14.46 18.83 15.61
CA ALA A 361 14.57 18.32 16.98
C ALA A 361 14.08 16.86 17.08
N ALA A 362 12.99 16.52 16.38
CA ALA A 362 12.46 15.15 16.33
C ALA A 362 13.43 14.20 15.59
N LEU A 363 14.00 14.63 14.47
CA LEU A 363 15.00 13.86 13.71
C LEU A 363 16.27 13.60 14.54
N ASP A 364 16.76 14.61 15.26
CA ASP A 364 17.98 14.48 16.07
C ASP A 364 17.78 13.59 17.32
N SER A 365 16.55 13.50 17.84
CA SER A 365 16.26 12.85 19.12
C SER A 365 15.76 11.40 18.99
N HIS A 366 15.10 11.01 17.90
CA HIS A 366 14.32 9.77 17.83
C HIS A 366 14.67 8.87 16.63
N ASP A 367 15.46 9.35 15.68
CA ASP A 367 15.83 8.61 14.45
C ASP A 367 14.65 7.91 13.75
N PRO A 368 13.59 8.66 13.37
CA PRO A 368 12.32 8.08 12.96
C PRO A 368 12.39 7.25 11.67
N PHE A 369 13.42 7.43 10.85
CA PHE A 369 13.56 6.73 9.57
C PHE A 369 14.48 5.51 9.64
N SER A 370 14.81 5.06 10.85
CA SER A 370 15.41 3.75 11.13
C SER A 370 14.35 2.73 11.61
N VAL A 371 13.08 3.11 11.60
CA VAL A 371 11.98 2.19 11.93
C VAL A 371 11.96 1.00 10.99
N ALA A 372 11.81 -0.21 11.53
CA ALA A 372 11.63 -1.40 10.73
C ALA A 372 10.28 -1.35 10.00
N VAL A 373 10.33 -1.44 8.67
CA VAL A 373 9.14 -1.57 7.81
C VAL A 373 9.06 -3.04 7.38
N PRO A 374 8.08 -3.82 7.85
CA PRO A 374 8.04 -5.25 7.60
C PRO A 374 8.13 -5.59 6.11
N GLY A 375 9.13 -6.43 5.74
CA GLY A 375 9.34 -6.85 4.34
C GLY A 375 9.68 -5.72 3.36
N ARG A 376 10.21 -4.60 3.82
CA ARG A 376 10.73 -3.51 3.00
C ARG A 376 12.17 -3.23 3.41
N MET A 377 13.13 -3.75 2.65
CA MET A 377 14.56 -3.73 2.99
C MET A 377 14.80 -4.12 4.45
N GLN A 378 14.01 -5.09 4.93
CA GLN A 378 14.06 -5.53 6.33
C GLN A 378 15.29 -6.38 6.56
N LEU A 379 16.22 -5.87 7.39
CA LEU A 379 17.42 -6.59 7.80
C LEU A 379 17.06 -7.66 8.84
N VAL A 380 17.47 -8.89 8.58
CA VAL A 380 17.27 -10.06 9.47
C VAL A 380 18.57 -10.46 10.17
N SER A 381 19.71 -10.24 9.53
CA SER A 381 21.04 -10.51 10.06
C SER A 381 22.03 -9.51 9.48
N GLU A 382 23.09 -9.17 10.24
CA GLU A 382 24.16 -8.28 9.79
C GLU A 382 25.32 -9.06 9.15
N GLU A 383 25.59 -10.29 9.62
CA GLU A 383 26.69 -11.14 9.16
C GLU A 383 26.25 -12.61 9.05
N PRO A 384 25.98 -13.12 7.82
CA PRO A 384 25.89 -12.39 6.55
C PRO A 384 24.78 -11.35 6.59
N ALA A 385 24.93 -10.25 5.82
CA ALA A 385 23.84 -9.31 5.66
C ALA A 385 22.68 -10.02 4.96
N ALA A 386 21.54 -10.16 5.65
CA ALA A 386 20.39 -10.89 5.12
C ALA A 386 19.14 -10.01 5.16
N VAL A 387 18.56 -9.75 3.99
CA VAL A 387 17.51 -8.75 3.79
C VAL A 387 16.30 -9.38 3.13
N VAL A 388 15.10 -9.01 3.60
CA VAL A 388 13.81 -9.36 2.95
C VAL A 388 13.19 -8.11 2.38
N ASP A 389 12.78 -8.17 1.10
CA ASP A 389 12.14 -7.05 0.40
C ASP A 389 10.96 -7.49 -0.48
N PHE A 390 10.03 -6.58 -0.70
CA PHE A 390 8.86 -6.79 -1.56
C PHE A 390 9.13 -6.52 -3.05
N ALA A 391 10.35 -6.37 -3.47
CA ALA A 391 10.73 -6.07 -4.85
C ALA A 391 10.22 -7.16 -5.82
N HIS A 392 9.07 -6.91 -6.47
CA HIS A 392 8.34 -7.85 -7.33
C HIS A 392 8.19 -7.36 -8.79
N ASN A 393 8.88 -6.27 -9.14
CA ASN A 393 8.98 -5.77 -10.50
C ASN A 393 10.45 -5.46 -10.85
N THR A 394 10.75 -5.27 -12.14
CA THR A 394 12.11 -5.13 -12.64
C THR A 394 12.86 -3.95 -12.02
N ASP A 395 12.23 -2.77 -11.91
CA ASP A 395 12.82 -1.56 -11.33
C ASP A 395 13.12 -1.73 -9.84
N ALA A 396 12.14 -2.23 -9.07
CA ALA A 396 12.31 -2.45 -7.63
C ALA A 396 13.41 -3.49 -7.36
N LEU A 397 13.46 -4.58 -8.12
CA LEU A 397 14.48 -5.61 -7.98
C LEU A 397 15.88 -5.07 -8.29
N ALA A 398 16.04 -4.29 -9.36
CA ALA A 398 17.31 -3.64 -9.69
C ALA A 398 17.80 -2.77 -8.53
N ARG A 399 16.94 -1.87 -8.05
CA ARG A 399 17.26 -0.94 -6.95
C ARG A 399 17.57 -1.67 -5.64
N ALA A 400 16.84 -2.75 -5.33
CA ALA A 400 17.09 -3.55 -4.13
C ALA A 400 18.46 -4.23 -4.21
N LEU A 401 18.81 -4.85 -5.36
CA LEU A 401 20.11 -5.48 -5.58
C LEU A 401 21.28 -4.47 -5.48
N GLU A 402 21.13 -3.30 -6.10
CA GLU A 402 22.12 -2.22 -6.02
C GLU A 402 22.31 -1.74 -4.57
N ALA A 403 21.22 -1.63 -3.82
CA ALA A 403 21.22 -1.11 -2.45
C ALA A 403 21.94 -2.03 -1.45
N VAL A 404 21.91 -3.35 -1.70
CA VAL A 404 22.49 -4.35 -0.79
C VAL A 404 23.78 -4.98 -1.31
N ARG A 405 24.32 -4.48 -2.43
CA ARG A 405 25.61 -4.96 -2.96
C ARG A 405 26.70 -4.80 -1.89
N PRO A 406 27.37 -5.88 -1.46
CA PRO A 406 28.40 -5.79 -0.44
C PRO A 406 29.61 -4.96 -0.96
N PRO A 407 30.23 -4.16 -0.08
CA PRO A 407 31.33 -3.27 -0.50
C PRO A 407 32.67 -3.97 -0.67
N LEU A 408 32.84 -5.19 -0.13
CA LEU A 408 34.10 -5.93 -0.18
C LEU A 408 34.21 -6.70 -1.51
N ALA A 409 35.39 -6.67 -2.13
CA ALA A 409 35.61 -7.26 -3.45
C ALA A 409 35.37 -8.79 -3.52
N ASP A 410 35.63 -9.51 -2.42
CA ASP A 410 35.48 -10.96 -2.35
C ASP A 410 34.12 -11.41 -1.79
N SER A 411 33.22 -10.46 -1.51
CA SER A 411 31.87 -10.77 -1.00
C SER A 411 30.86 -10.87 -2.13
N ARG A 412 29.94 -11.83 -2.00
CA ARG A 412 28.94 -12.14 -3.02
C ARG A 412 27.55 -11.63 -2.62
N LEU A 413 26.77 -11.26 -3.63
CA LEU A 413 25.35 -11.01 -3.51
C LEU A 413 24.57 -12.23 -4.02
N ILE A 414 23.80 -12.86 -3.15
CA ILE A 414 22.94 -14.00 -3.43
C ILE A 414 21.49 -13.52 -3.41
N VAL A 415 20.74 -13.69 -4.49
CA VAL A 415 19.34 -13.31 -4.54
C VAL A 415 18.43 -14.53 -4.69
N VAL A 416 17.34 -14.55 -3.90
CA VAL A 416 16.25 -15.53 -3.98
C VAL A 416 14.98 -14.80 -4.37
N PHE A 417 14.37 -15.15 -5.49
CA PHE A 417 13.12 -14.53 -5.92
C PHE A 417 12.33 -15.42 -6.89
N GLY A 418 11.06 -15.08 -7.06
CA GLY A 418 10.16 -15.66 -8.04
C GLY A 418 9.34 -14.59 -8.75
N ALA A 419 8.33 -15.01 -9.47
CA ALA A 419 7.34 -14.14 -10.10
C ALA A 419 5.92 -14.67 -9.84
N THR A 420 4.98 -13.74 -9.67
CA THR A 420 3.57 -14.05 -9.41
C THR A 420 2.88 -14.53 -10.68
N GLY A 421 2.03 -15.55 -10.56
CA GLY A 421 1.15 -16.04 -11.61
C GLY A 421 -0.02 -15.09 -11.90
N GLN A 422 -0.70 -15.27 -13.05
CA GLN A 422 -1.91 -14.52 -13.45
C GLN A 422 -1.74 -12.98 -13.42
N ARG A 423 -0.49 -12.51 -13.62
CA ARG A 423 -0.10 -11.10 -13.66
C ARG A 423 0.73 -10.84 -14.92
N ASP A 424 1.32 -9.65 -15.04
CA ASP A 424 2.20 -9.28 -16.15
C ASP A 424 3.31 -10.34 -16.38
N GLN A 425 3.13 -11.17 -17.41
CA GLN A 425 4.09 -12.21 -17.80
C GLN A 425 5.35 -11.60 -18.44
N GLY A 426 5.23 -10.43 -19.06
CA GLY A 426 6.32 -9.76 -19.74
C GLY A 426 7.48 -9.35 -18.80
N LYS A 427 7.19 -9.13 -17.52
CA LYS A 427 8.22 -8.78 -16.53
C LYS A 427 9.12 -9.95 -16.12
N ARG A 428 8.67 -11.22 -16.28
CA ARG A 428 9.38 -12.41 -15.79
C ARG A 428 10.79 -12.57 -16.36
N PRO A 429 10.99 -12.56 -17.70
CA PRO A 429 12.34 -12.62 -18.26
C PRO A 429 13.18 -11.39 -17.92
N ALA A 430 12.57 -10.21 -17.85
CA ALA A 430 13.27 -8.97 -17.50
C ALA A 430 13.80 -8.99 -16.07
N MET A 431 13.03 -9.51 -15.11
CA MET A 431 13.47 -9.71 -13.72
C MET A 431 14.64 -10.72 -13.65
N GLY A 432 14.56 -11.83 -14.40
CA GLY A 432 15.66 -12.79 -14.51
C GLY A 432 16.94 -12.16 -15.05
N ALA A 433 16.83 -11.38 -16.11
CA ALA A 433 17.97 -10.70 -16.74
C ALA A 433 18.63 -9.68 -15.79
N ILE A 434 17.85 -8.88 -15.08
CA ILE A 434 18.35 -7.91 -14.09
C ILE A 434 19.05 -8.61 -12.93
N ALA A 435 18.47 -9.69 -12.40
CA ALA A 435 19.08 -10.47 -11.33
C ALA A 435 20.44 -11.04 -11.76
N ALA A 436 20.54 -11.60 -12.98
CA ALA A 436 21.82 -12.13 -13.48
C ALA A 436 22.90 -11.06 -13.68
N ARG A 437 22.52 -9.81 -14.00
CA ARG A 437 23.47 -8.70 -14.16
C ARG A 437 23.95 -8.13 -12.84
N LEU A 438 23.14 -8.18 -11.79
CA LEU A 438 23.39 -7.46 -10.55
C LEU A 438 23.71 -8.37 -9.35
N ALA A 439 23.52 -9.67 -9.45
CA ALA A 439 23.87 -10.63 -8.39
C ALA A 439 24.93 -11.62 -8.83
N ASP A 440 25.69 -12.15 -7.88
CA ASP A 440 26.71 -13.19 -8.14
C ASP A 440 26.10 -14.59 -8.14
N THR A 441 24.98 -14.77 -7.43
CA THR A 441 24.19 -16.01 -7.46
C THR A 441 22.70 -15.67 -7.48
N VAL A 442 22.01 -16.25 -8.46
CA VAL A 442 20.57 -16.10 -8.66
C VAL A 442 19.90 -17.43 -8.36
N ILE A 443 18.98 -17.45 -7.39
CA ILE A 443 18.17 -18.61 -7.07
C ILE A 443 16.73 -18.29 -7.44
N VAL A 444 16.25 -18.89 -8.52
CA VAL A 444 14.86 -18.75 -8.98
C VAL A 444 13.98 -19.78 -8.28
N THR A 445 12.89 -19.30 -7.68
CA THR A 445 11.97 -20.13 -6.90
C THR A 445 10.50 -19.73 -7.16
N ASP A 446 9.56 -20.32 -6.41
CA ASP A 446 8.15 -19.97 -6.48
C ASP A 446 7.85 -18.65 -5.73
N ASP A 447 6.92 -17.88 -6.28
CA ASP A 447 6.20 -16.80 -5.62
C ASP A 447 4.75 -17.28 -5.41
N ASP A 448 3.73 -16.48 -5.68
CA ASP A 448 2.33 -16.90 -5.73
C ASP A 448 1.96 -17.37 -7.15
N PRO A 449 1.97 -18.66 -7.45
CA PRO A 449 1.64 -19.14 -8.79
C PRO A 449 0.14 -18.99 -9.12
N HIS A 450 -0.73 -18.81 -8.13
CA HIS A 450 -2.17 -18.87 -8.29
C HIS A 450 -2.60 -20.16 -9.04
N ASP A 451 -3.36 -20.05 -10.14
CA ASP A 451 -3.78 -21.19 -10.94
C ASP A 451 -2.79 -21.56 -12.08
N GLU A 452 -1.69 -20.78 -12.27
CA GLU A 452 -0.67 -21.09 -13.27
C GLU A 452 0.24 -22.24 -12.82
N ASP A 453 0.91 -22.85 -13.79
CA ASP A 453 1.98 -23.82 -13.53
C ASP A 453 3.24 -23.10 -13.00
N ALA A 454 3.57 -23.34 -11.75
CA ALA A 454 4.73 -22.74 -11.11
C ALA A 454 6.05 -23.05 -11.85
N ALA A 455 6.17 -24.25 -12.46
CA ALA A 455 7.36 -24.61 -13.25
C ALA A 455 7.47 -23.75 -14.52
N ALA A 456 6.36 -23.43 -15.18
CA ALA A 456 6.36 -22.54 -16.33
C ALA A 456 6.78 -21.11 -15.95
N ILE A 457 6.29 -20.60 -14.82
CA ILE A 457 6.69 -19.27 -14.31
C ILE A 457 8.19 -19.22 -14.03
N ARG A 458 8.74 -20.22 -13.32
CA ARG A 458 10.19 -20.30 -13.08
C ARG A 458 11.00 -20.38 -14.37
N ALA A 459 10.51 -21.16 -15.34
CA ALA A 459 11.16 -21.30 -16.66
C ALA A 459 11.27 -19.96 -17.41
N ASP A 460 10.23 -19.11 -17.36
CA ASP A 460 10.25 -17.76 -17.96
C ASP A 460 11.34 -16.88 -17.32
N VAL A 461 11.44 -16.88 -16.00
CA VAL A 461 12.46 -16.10 -15.25
C VAL A 461 13.86 -16.64 -15.57
N LEU A 462 14.04 -17.96 -15.55
CA LEU A 462 15.32 -18.62 -15.86
C LEU A 462 15.77 -18.35 -17.31
N ALA A 463 14.84 -18.32 -18.26
CA ALA A 463 15.15 -18.00 -19.66
C ALA A 463 15.77 -16.60 -19.76
N GLY A 464 15.19 -15.60 -19.09
CA GLY A 464 15.74 -14.25 -19.06
C GLY A 464 17.12 -14.18 -18.40
N ALA A 465 17.30 -14.86 -17.26
CA ALA A 465 18.58 -14.89 -16.55
C ALA A 465 19.69 -15.54 -17.39
N ARG A 466 19.41 -16.69 -18.01
CA ARG A 466 20.36 -17.42 -18.87
C ARG A 466 20.71 -16.64 -20.12
N ALA A 467 19.73 -16.02 -20.76
CA ALA A 467 19.95 -15.19 -21.94
C ALA A 467 20.86 -13.99 -21.62
N ALA A 468 20.63 -13.30 -20.52
CA ALA A 468 21.50 -12.19 -20.08
C ALA A 468 22.91 -12.67 -19.74
N LYS A 469 23.04 -13.81 -19.05
CA LYS A 469 24.33 -14.42 -18.74
C LYS A 469 25.14 -14.71 -19.99
N GLU A 470 24.52 -15.30 -21.00
CA GLU A 470 25.18 -15.62 -22.28
C GLU A 470 25.52 -14.35 -23.07
N GLN A 471 24.56 -13.44 -23.23
CA GLN A 471 24.70 -12.21 -24.02
C GLN A 471 25.80 -11.30 -23.48
N ASP A 472 25.85 -11.12 -22.14
CA ASP A 472 26.74 -10.18 -21.48
C ASP A 472 27.98 -10.87 -20.90
N ALA A 473 28.18 -12.19 -21.17
CA ALA A 473 29.28 -13.04 -20.67
C ALA A 473 29.48 -12.93 -19.13
N LEU A 474 28.38 -12.97 -18.37
CA LEU A 474 28.40 -12.78 -16.93
C LEU A 474 28.91 -14.04 -16.18
N ASP A 475 29.66 -13.83 -15.10
CA ASP A 475 30.09 -14.90 -14.21
C ASP A 475 29.16 -15.00 -12.99
N CYS A 476 27.88 -15.24 -13.23
CA CYS A 476 26.90 -15.45 -12.17
C CYS A 476 26.43 -16.90 -12.10
N GLY A 477 26.20 -17.42 -10.89
CA GLY A 477 25.53 -18.69 -10.68
C GLY A 477 24.03 -18.56 -10.90
N ILE A 478 23.40 -19.48 -11.64
CA ILE A 478 21.93 -19.51 -11.81
C ILE A 478 21.42 -20.87 -11.37
N LEU A 479 20.57 -20.88 -10.34
CA LEU A 479 20.00 -22.08 -9.75
C LEU A 479 18.47 -22.01 -9.82
N GLU A 480 17.83 -23.17 -9.96
CA GLU A 480 16.40 -23.36 -9.76
C GLU A 480 16.22 -24.21 -8.50
N VAL A 481 15.55 -23.66 -7.49
CA VAL A 481 15.31 -24.37 -6.22
C VAL A 481 13.88 -24.12 -5.77
N PHE A 482 13.16 -25.18 -5.49
CA PHE A 482 11.79 -25.14 -4.96
C PHE A 482 11.57 -26.33 -3.99
N PRO A 483 10.64 -26.20 -3.04
CA PRO A 483 9.82 -25.03 -2.70
C PRO A 483 10.64 -23.85 -2.16
N ARG A 484 9.99 -22.68 -1.95
CA ARG A 484 10.66 -21.42 -1.62
C ARG A 484 11.47 -21.45 -0.33
N ASP A 485 10.99 -22.13 0.69
CA ASP A 485 11.74 -22.33 1.95
C ASP A 485 13.06 -23.08 1.71
N ALA A 486 13.07 -24.07 0.80
CA ALA A 486 14.30 -24.76 0.39
C ALA A 486 15.26 -23.82 -0.36
N ALA A 487 14.75 -22.92 -1.19
CA ALA A 487 15.56 -21.91 -1.88
C ALA A 487 16.22 -20.94 -0.88
N ILE A 488 15.49 -20.49 0.14
CA ILE A 488 16.01 -19.64 1.21
C ILE A 488 17.11 -20.37 2.01
N ARG A 489 16.88 -21.63 2.39
CA ARG A 489 17.92 -22.47 3.03
C ARG A 489 19.16 -22.62 2.15
N GLN A 490 18.98 -22.88 0.85
CA GLN A 490 20.09 -22.99 -0.08
C GLN A 490 20.91 -21.70 -0.18
N ALA A 491 20.27 -20.53 -0.17
CA ALA A 491 20.96 -19.24 -0.16
C ALA A 491 21.82 -19.08 1.10
N VAL A 492 21.29 -19.42 2.27
CA VAL A 492 22.04 -19.38 3.54
C VAL A 492 23.17 -20.38 3.55
N ASP A 493 22.97 -21.59 2.97
CA ASP A 493 24.03 -22.61 2.87
C ASP A 493 25.22 -22.18 2.00
N LEU A 494 24.95 -21.38 0.96
CA LEU A 494 25.98 -20.85 0.06
C LEU A 494 26.71 -19.64 0.64
N ALA A 495 26.08 -18.90 1.55
CA ALA A 495 26.60 -17.65 2.05
C ALA A 495 27.75 -17.83 3.05
N GLY A 496 28.79 -17.03 2.88
CA GLY A 496 29.84 -16.77 3.89
C GLY A 496 29.46 -15.55 4.75
N PRO A 497 30.25 -15.30 5.84
CA PRO A 497 29.93 -14.22 6.80
C PRO A 497 29.86 -12.81 6.18
N HIS A 498 30.57 -12.56 5.09
CA HIS A 498 30.66 -11.25 4.45
C HIS A 498 29.79 -11.13 3.20
N ASP A 499 29.08 -12.21 2.83
CA ASP A 499 28.15 -12.19 1.71
C ASP A 499 26.85 -11.47 2.10
N THR A 500 26.08 -11.09 1.08
CA THR A 500 24.73 -10.56 1.27
C THR A 500 23.69 -11.51 0.66
N ILE A 501 22.61 -11.74 1.39
CA ILE A 501 21.43 -12.50 0.93
C ILE A 501 20.27 -11.53 0.79
N LEU A 502 19.66 -11.47 -0.41
CA LEU A 502 18.41 -10.78 -0.65
C LEU A 502 17.31 -11.79 -0.97
N VAL A 503 16.27 -11.85 -0.15
CA VAL A 503 15.04 -12.59 -0.43
C VAL A 503 14.00 -11.58 -0.90
N ALA A 504 13.61 -11.66 -2.19
CA ALA A 504 12.79 -10.65 -2.84
C ALA A 504 11.47 -11.21 -3.39
N GLY A 505 10.47 -10.33 -3.52
CA GLY A 505 9.16 -10.59 -4.13
C GLY A 505 8.01 -10.50 -3.13
N ARG A 506 8.05 -11.25 -2.05
CA ARG A 506 6.93 -11.42 -1.11
C ARG A 506 6.96 -10.49 0.10
N GLY A 507 8.15 -10.10 0.54
CA GLY A 507 8.33 -9.11 1.62
C GLY A 507 7.62 -9.47 2.93
N HIS A 508 6.48 -8.82 3.20
CA HIS A 508 5.68 -8.97 4.44
C HIS A 508 4.62 -10.07 4.36
N GLU A 509 4.41 -10.68 3.20
CA GLU A 509 3.36 -11.69 3.00
C GLU A 509 3.65 -12.95 3.80
N VAL A 510 2.61 -13.47 4.45
CA VAL A 510 2.68 -14.64 5.34
C VAL A 510 2.00 -15.89 4.77
N TRP A 511 1.40 -15.76 3.58
CA TRP A 511 0.71 -16.83 2.88
C TRP A 511 1.14 -16.88 1.42
N GLN A 512 1.40 -18.09 0.91
CA GLN A 512 1.60 -18.36 -0.51
C GLN A 512 0.32 -18.96 -1.10
N GLU A 513 -0.21 -18.35 -2.16
CA GLU A 513 -1.42 -18.87 -2.81
C GLU A 513 -1.04 -19.83 -3.95
N VAL A 514 -1.47 -21.08 -3.81
CA VAL A 514 -1.30 -22.14 -4.80
C VAL A 514 -2.66 -22.76 -5.12
N LYS A 515 -3.18 -22.56 -6.34
CA LYS A 515 -4.47 -23.12 -6.80
C LYS A 515 -5.63 -22.86 -5.83
N GLY A 516 -5.74 -21.61 -5.36
CA GLY A 516 -6.77 -21.17 -4.42
C GLY A 516 -6.56 -21.63 -2.98
N VAL A 517 -5.43 -22.25 -2.64
CA VAL A 517 -5.07 -22.65 -1.27
C VAL A 517 -3.97 -21.75 -0.74
N ASN A 518 -4.20 -21.13 0.42
CA ASN A 518 -3.21 -20.35 1.12
C ASN A 518 -2.33 -21.26 2.01
N LEU A 519 -1.07 -21.38 1.64
CA LEU A 519 -0.05 -22.10 2.40
C LEU A 519 0.72 -21.11 3.27
N ALA A 520 0.94 -21.43 4.54
CA ALA A 520 1.74 -20.56 5.42
C ALA A 520 3.19 -20.51 4.94
N LEU A 521 3.67 -19.30 4.61
CA LEU A 521 5.04 -19.04 4.17
C LEU A 521 5.37 -17.56 4.38
N ASP A 522 6.30 -17.30 5.29
CA ASP A 522 6.82 -15.98 5.61
C ASP A 522 8.33 -15.98 5.38
N ASP A 523 8.79 -15.23 4.39
CA ASP A 523 10.21 -15.15 4.03
C ASP A 523 11.11 -14.73 5.20
N ARG A 524 10.61 -13.87 6.08
CA ARG A 524 11.33 -13.36 7.25
C ARG A 524 11.56 -14.49 8.28
N VAL A 525 10.53 -15.30 8.49
CA VAL A 525 10.59 -16.44 9.40
C VAL A 525 11.51 -17.53 8.83
N GLU A 526 11.35 -17.88 7.55
CA GLU A 526 12.16 -18.90 6.89
C GLU A 526 13.65 -18.51 6.84
N LEU A 527 13.95 -17.24 6.53
CA LEU A 527 15.32 -16.73 6.50
C LEU A 527 15.94 -16.74 7.91
N ARG A 528 15.21 -16.31 8.93
CA ARG A 528 15.63 -16.35 10.34
C ARG A 528 15.94 -17.77 10.79
N ASN A 529 15.04 -18.71 10.49
CA ASN A 529 15.22 -20.13 10.84
C ASN A 529 16.46 -20.72 10.16
N ALA A 530 16.66 -20.45 8.87
CA ALA A 530 17.81 -20.95 8.12
C ALA A 530 19.14 -20.39 8.66
N LEU A 531 19.21 -19.08 8.94
CA LEU A 531 20.38 -18.43 9.52
C LEU A 531 20.71 -18.99 10.90
N THR A 532 19.70 -19.13 11.76
CA THR A 532 19.87 -19.71 13.11
C THR A 532 20.37 -21.17 13.05
N ALA A 533 19.80 -21.98 12.16
CA ALA A 533 20.22 -23.37 11.96
C ALA A 533 21.70 -23.49 11.49
N LYS A 534 22.19 -22.50 10.74
CA LYS A 534 23.56 -22.40 10.28
C LYS A 534 24.51 -21.85 11.33
N GLY A 535 24.01 -21.31 12.45
CA GLY A 535 24.77 -20.72 13.53
C GLY A 535 25.08 -19.23 13.36
N PHE A 536 24.42 -18.54 12.45
CA PHE A 536 24.51 -17.08 12.30
C PHE A 536 23.64 -16.34 13.32
N THR A 537 24.07 -15.14 13.68
CA THR A 537 23.31 -14.26 14.58
C THR A 537 22.16 -13.60 13.82
N VAL A 538 20.97 -13.63 14.39
CA VAL A 538 19.78 -12.95 13.85
C VAL A 538 19.39 -11.77 14.72
N LEU A 539 18.92 -10.69 14.10
CA LEU A 539 18.40 -9.52 14.81
C LEU A 539 17.07 -9.86 15.48
N GLN A 540 16.85 -9.35 16.69
CA GLN A 540 15.54 -9.47 17.35
C GLN A 540 14.47 -8.69 16.57
N ASP A 541 13.31 -9.28 16.42
CA ASP A 541 12.16 -8.65 15.82
C ASP A 541 11.09 -8.45 16.89
N ASP A 542 11.04 -7.25 17.47
CA ASP A 542 10.14 -6.90 18.58
C ASP A 542 8.64 -7.08 18.26
N ARG A 543 8.29 -7.43 17.03
CA ARG A 543 6.90 -7.60 16.55
C ARG A 543 6.47 -9.06 16.35
N ILE A 544 7.38 -10.03 16.35
CA ILE A 544 7.03 -11.46 16.18
C ILE A 544 6.67 -12.11 17.52
N GLU A 545 7.04 -11.50 18.64
CA GLU A 545 6.80 -12.04 20.00
C GLU A 545 5.56 -11.46 20.72
N SER A 546 4.71 -10.66 20.02
CA SER A 546 3.52 -10.06 20.64
C SER A 546 2.19 -10.59 20.06
#